data_006d58b328b5386d5029af1647e1e640
#
_entry.id   006d58b328b5386d5029af1647e1e640
#
_cell.length_a   1.000
_cell.length_b   1.000
_cell.length_c   1.000
_cell.angle_alpha   90.00
_cell.angle_beta   90.00
_cell.angle_gamma   90.00
#
_symmetry.space_group_name_H-M   'P 1'
#
loop_
_entity.id
_entity.type
_entity.pdbx_description
1 polymer ?
#
loop_
_entity_poly.entity_id
_entity_poly.type
_entity_poly.pdbx_seq_one_letter_code
_entity_poly.pdbx_strand_id
1 'polypeptide(L)'
;MGRPVTSQEEDARFAGRFLTSTEMDLWRTMDDFDKRHSIDVTRRFVAKRSDATRDETAAALLHDVGKSVIRLGRFGRSVATLLPVTASMRRYRDHERIGADMLLQAGVSKRTVDLVRGATDDDAARQLRAADDGD
;
A
#
# COMPACT_ATOMS: atom_id res chain seq x y z
N MET A 1 5.40 -17.57 -30.53
CA MET A 1 5.47 -16.22 -29.97
C MET A 1 4.63 -16.13 -28.71
N GLY A 2 5.24 -15.63 -27.63
CA GLY A 2 4.54 -15.46 -26.36
C GLY A 2 3.48 -14.37 -26.44
N ARG A 3 2.49 -14.46 -25.57
CA ARG A 3 1.48 -13.43 -25.37
C ARG A 3 2.18 -12.16 -24.86
N PRO A 4 1.78 -10.97 -25.35
CA PRO A 4 2.35 -9.72 -24.80
C PRO A 4 2.06 -9.63 -23.31
N VAL A 5 3.04 -9.16 -22.55
CA VAL A 5 2.88 -8.95 -21.10
C VAL A 5 1.93 -7.78 -20.89
N THR A 6 0.88 -7.98 -20.10
CA THR A 6 -0.08 -6.91 -19.80
C THR A 6 0.55 -5.90 -18.85
N SER A 7 -0.01 -4.68 -18.82
CA SER A 7 0.42 -3.68 -17.86
C SER A 7 0.22 -4.14 -16.41
N GLN A 8 -0.84 -4.91 -16.16
CA GLN A 8 -1.08 -5.49 -14.81
C GLN A 8 0.01 -6.48 -14.43
N GLU A 9 0.45 -7.32 -15.37
CA GLU A 9 1.53 -8.26 -15.12
C GLU A 9 2.86 -7.55 -14.86
N GLU A 10 3.14 -6.49 -15.62
CA GLU A 10 4.32 -5.65 -15.40
C GLU A 10 4.29 -4.99 -14.02
N ASP A 11 3.14 -4.45 -13.64
CA ASP A 11 2.96 -3.82 -12.32
C ASP A 11 3.18 -4.83 -11.19
N ALA A 12 2.63 -6.05 -11.34
CA ALA A 12 2.83 -7.11 -10.33
C ALA A 12 4.31 -7.52 -10.23
N ARG A 13 5.01 -7.59 -11.34
CA ARG A 13 6.45 -7.88 -11.33
C ARG A 13 7.23 -6.78 -10.63
N PHE A 14 6.89 -5.54 -10.91
CA PHE A 14 7.54 -4.39 -10.28
C PHE A 14 7.31 -4.44 -8.75
N ALA A 15 6.07 -4.61 -8.32
CA ALA A 15 5.75 -4.71 -6.89
C ALA A 15 6.47 -5.88 -6.22
N GLY A 16 6.51 -7.03 -6.89
CA GLY A 16 7.15 -8.25 -6.37
C GLY A 16 8.65 -8.12 -6.14
N ARG A 17 9.30 -7.13 -6.75
CA ARG A 17 10.73 -6.88 -6.54
C ARG A 17 11.01 -6.29 -5.15
N PHE A 18 10.02 -5.67 -4.52
CA PHE A 18 10.18 -4.94 -3.26
C PHE A 18 9.39 -5.54 -2.10
N LEU A 19 8.36 -6.35 -2.40
CA LEU A 19 7.44 -6.84 -1.39
C LEU A 19 7.78 -8.28 -0.98
N THR A 20 7.61 -8.58 0.30
CA THR A 20 7.60 -9.98 0.78
C THR A 20 6.36 -10.67 0.24
N SER A 21 6.29 -12.01 0.38
CA SER A 21 5.11 -12.75 -0.10
C SER A 21 3.83 -12.32 0.63
N THR A 22 3.90 -12.06 1.94
CA THR A 22 2.77 -11.56 2.73
C THR A 22 2.34 -10.18 2.25
N GLU A 23 3.30 -9.28 2.05
CA GLU A 23 3.02 -7.94 1.55
C GLU A 23 2.44 -7.98 0.14
N MET A 24 2.93 -8.88 -0.70
CA MET A 24 2.42 -9.05 -2.06
C MET A 24 0.97 -9.53 -2.06
N ASP A 25 0.63 -10.45 -1.16
CA ASP A 25 -0.76 -10.90 -1.00
C ASP A 25 -1.68 -9.73 -0.63
N LEU A 26 -1.22 -8.87 0.27
CA LEU A 26 -1.99 -7.67 0.65
C LEU A 26 -2.12 -6.69 -0.51
N TRP A 27 -1.04 -6.45 -1.26
CA TRP A 27 -1.07 -5.58 -2.44
C TRP A 27 -2.07 -6.08 -3.49
N ARG A 28 -2.14 -7.39 -3.68
CA ARG A 28 -3.06 -8.01 -4.64
C ARG A 28 -4.54 -7.82 -4.28
N THR A 29 -4.86 -7.52 -3.02
CA THR A 29 -6.25 -7.24 -2.62
C THR A 29 -6.76 -5.89 -3.13
N MET A 30 -5.87 -5.01 -3.54
CA MET A 30 -6.23 -3.69 -4.04
C MET A 30 -6.89 -3.83 -5.42
N ASP A 31 -7.75 -2.86 -5.77
CA ASP A 31 -8.31 -2.86 -7.12
C ASP A 31 -7.27 -2.40 -8.16
N ASP A 32 -7.62 -2.53 -9.43
CA ASP A 32 -6.68 -2.25 -10.51
C ASP A 32 -6.24 -0.80 -10.53
N PHE A 33 -7.14 0.13 -10.23
CA PHE A 33 -6.81 1.56 -10.16
C PHE A 33 -5.81 1.84 -9.04
N ASP A 34 -6.07 1.32 -7.84
CA ASP A 34 -5.19 1.55 -6.69
C ASP A 34 -3.83 0.86 -6.87
N LYS A 35 -3.81 -0.33 -7.47
CA LYS A 35 -2.54 -0.98 -7.82
C LYS A 35 -1.72 -0.12 -8.77
N ARG A 36 -2.35 0.38 -9.83
CA ARG A 36 -1.66 1.23 -10.81
C ARG A 36 -1.16 2.50 -10.17
N HIS A 37 -2.00 3.15 -9.35
CA HIS A 37 -1.62 4.36 -8.62
C HIS A 37 -0.42 4.08 -7.70
N SER A 38 -0.41 2.95 -6.99
CA SER A 38 0.70 2.58 -6.10
C SER A 38 2.02 2.44 -6.87
N ILE A 39 1.98 1.90 -8.08
CA ILE A 39 3.17 1.79 -8.93
C ILE A 39 3.68 3.19 -9.33
N ASP A 40 2.77 4.06 -9.74
CA ASP A 40 3.14 5.42 -10.15
C ASP A 40 3.73 6.21 -8.98
N VAL A 41 3.12 6.11 -7.80
CA VAL A 41 3.63 6.74 -6.57
C VAL A 41 5.02 6.21 -6.25
N THR A 42 5.21 4.89 -6.31
CA THR A 42 6.49 4.26 -5.99
C THR A 42 7.58 4.70 -6.97
N ARG A 43 7.27 4.78 -8.26
CA ARG A 43 8.25 5.25 -9.25
C ARG A 43 8.68 6.68 -8.98
N ARG A 44 7.74 7.56 -8.65
CA ARG A 44 8.06 8.95 -8.29
C ARG A 44 8.89 9.03 -7.02
N PHE A 45 8.51 8.21 -6.02
CA PHE A 45 9.21 8.16 -4.73
C PHE A 45 10.68 7.74 -4.90
N VAL A 46 10.92 6.63 -5.58
CA VAL A 46 12.30 6.11 -5.75
C VAL A 46 13.13 6.99 -6.69
N ALA A 47 12.50 7.70 -7.63
CA ALA A 47 13.19 8.64 -8.50
C ALA A 47 13.78 9.81 -7.71
N LYS A 48 13.10 10.28 -6.68
CA LYS A 48 13.55 11.37 -5.81
C LYS A 48 14.39 10.89 -4.63
N ARG A 49 14.26 9.62 -4.26
CA ARG A 49 14.96 9.04 -3.13
C ARG A 49 15.69 7.78 -3.58
N SER A 50 16.84 7.99 -4.24
CA SER A 50 17.60 6.89 -4.82
C SER A 50 18.15 5.90 -3.80
N ASP A 51 18.24 6.30 -2.53
CA ASP A 51 18.71 5.47 -1.42
C ASP A 51 17.54 4.92 -0.58
N ALA A 52 16.32 4.94 -1.13
CA ALA A 52 15.15 4.41 -0.42
C ALA A 52 15.39 2.96 -0.02
N THR A 53 15.06 2.65 1.24
CA THR A 53 15.15 1.28 1.73
C THR A 53 13.99 0.45 1.18
N ARG A 54 14.13 -0.90 1.29
CA ARG A 54 13.05 -1.79 0.91
C ARG A 54 11.77 -1.46 1.69
N ASP A 55 11.89 -1.24 3.00
CA ASP A 55 10.74 -0.94 3.85
C ASP A 55 10.06 0.36 3.45
N GLU A 56 10.82 1.38 3.08
CA GLU A 56 10.27 2.64 2.60
C GLU A 56 9.56 2.47 1.26
N THR A 57 10.14 1.68 0.36
CA THR A 57 9.53 1.38 -0.94
C THR A 57 8.26 0.55 -0.77
N ALA A 58 8.26 -0.41 0.14
CA ALA A 58 7.07 -1.18 0.48
C ALA A 58 5.94 -0.27 0.98
N ALA A 59 6.27 0.74 1.79
CA ALA A 59 5.27 1.71 2.25
C ALA A 59 4.62 2.45 1.07
N ALA A 60 5.40 2.84 0.07
CA ALA A 60 4.87 3.50 -1.12
C ALA A 60 3.89 2.59 -1.87
N LEU A 61 4.23 1.30 -2.00
CA LEU A 61 3.36 0.33 -2.68
C LEU A 61 2.08 0.02 -1.89
N LEU A 62 2.13 0.08 -0.57
CA LEU A 62 1.06 -0.36 0.31
C LEU A 62 0.26 0.78 0.95
N HIS A 63 0.60 2.05 0.64
CA HIS A 63 0.02 3.18 1.37
C HIS A 63 -1.51 3.26 1.29
N ASP A 64 -2.10 2.78 0.20
CA ASP A 64 -3.56 2.79 -0.01
C ASP A 64 -4.23 1.45 0.26
N VAL A 65 -3.52 0.47 0.83
CA VAL A 65 -4.05 -0.87 1.05
C VAL A 65 -5.30 -0.88 1.94
N GLY A 66 -5.44 0.12 2.80
CA GLY A 66 -6.62 0.26 3.67
C GLY A 66 -7.91 0.45 2.91
N LYS A 67 -7.87 0.97 1.70
CA LYS A 67 -9.06 1.09 0.86
C LYS A 67 -9.66 -0.27 0.52
N SER A 68 -8.82 -1.29 0.33
CA SER A 68 -9.29 -2.65 0.04
C SER A 68 -10.03 -3.26 1.23
N VAL A 69 -9.59 -2.97 2.45
CA VAL A 69 -10.27 -3.43 3.67
C VAL A 69 -11.68 -2.86 3.75
N ILE A 70 -11.85 -1.58 3.45
CA ILE A 70 -13.16 -0.94 3.45
C ILE A 70 -14.10 -1.63 2.47
N ARG A 71 -13.62 -1.96 1.27
CA ARG A 71 -14.43 -2.67 0.27
C ARG A 71 -14.75 -4.11 0.69
N LEU A 72 -13.74 -4.84 1.17
CA LEU A 72 -13.91 -6.23 1.62
C LEU A 72 -14.83 -6.31 2.84
N GLY A 73 -14.81 -5.30 3.70
CA GLY A 73 -15.71 -5.21 4.83
C GLY A 73 -17.19 -5.20 4.45
N ARG A 74 -17.53 -4.84 3.21
CA ARG A 74 -18.91 -4.91 2.70
C ARG A 74 -19.29 -6.32 2.25
N PHE A 75 -18.31 -7.17 1.92
CA PHE A 75 -18.54 -8.46 1.29
C PHE A 75 -17.96 -9.63 2.08
N GLY A 76 -17.00 -9.40 2.98
CA GLY A 76 -16.26 -10.45 3.65
C GLY A 76 -16.38 -10.40 5.17
N ARG A 77 -17.01 -11.42 5.76
CA ARG A 77 -17.15 -11.52 7.21
C ARG A 77 -15.81 -11.74 7.91
N SER A 78 -14.86 -12.36 7.25
CA SER A 78 -13.55 -12.67 7.84
C SER A 78 -12.73 -11.42 8.12
N VAL A 79 -12.84 -10.40 7.28
CA VAL A 79 -12.16 -9.12 7.48
C VAL A 79 -12.80 -8.34 8.62
N ALA A 80 -14.13 -8.36 8.71
CA ALA A 80 -14.87 -7.70 9.77
C ALA A 80 -14.60 -8.30 11.15
N THR A 81 -14.18 -9.57 11.21
CA THR A 81 -13.79 -10.23 12.46
C THR A 81 -12.43 -9.77 12.97
N LEU A 82 -11.51 -9.47 12.05
CA LEU A 82 -10.16 -9.01 12.38
C LEU A 82 -10.11 -7.53 12.69
N LEU A 83 -10.90 -6.72 11.99
CA LEU A 83 -10.93 -5.27 12.16
C LEU A 83 -12.40 -4.82 12.18
N PRO A 84 -12.96 -4.51 13.36
CA PRO A 84 -14.33 -4.03 13.42
C PRO A 84 -14.46 -2.72 12.64
N VAL A 85 -15.21 -2.76 11.54
CA VAL A 85 -15.44 -1.61 10.69
C VAL A 85 -16.60 -0.80 11.27
N THR A 86 -16.27 0.28 11.97
CA THR A 86 -17.27 1.23 12.47
C THR A 86 -17.65 2.22 11.36
N ALA A 87 -18.72 2.97 11.54
CA ALA A 87 -19.13 4.00 10.59
C ALA A 87 -18.02 5.04 10.36
N SER A 88 -17.25 5.38 11.39
CA SER A 88 -16.14 6.32 11.28
C SER A 88 -14.99 5.78 10.42
N MET A 89 -14.76 4.47 10.45
CA MET A 89 -13.70 3.82 9.67
C MET A 89 -14.05 3.71 8.18
N ARG A 90 -15.32 3.98 7.81
CA ARG A 90 -15.74 4.01 6.41
C ARG A 90 -15.38 5.32 5.71
N ARG A 91 -14.92 6.32 6.46
CA ARG A 91 -14.50 7.59 5.89
C ARG A 91 -13.19 7.41 5.14
N TYR A 92 -13.11 8.04 4.00
CA TYR A 92 -11.95 7.93 3.10
C TYR A 92 -10.62 8.24 3.81
N ARG A 93 -10.61 9.22 4.70
CA ARG A 93 -9.42 9.63 5.43
C ARG A 93 -8.91 8.62 6.45
N ASP A 94 -9.71 7.59 6.78
CA ASP A 94 -9.31 6.56 7.74
C ASP A 94 -8.56 5.41 7.08
N HIS A 95 -8.43 5.40 5.75
CA HIS A 95 -7.81 4.28 5.04
C HIS A 95 -6.33 4.09 5.41
N GLU A 96 -5.62 5.16 5.72
CA GLU A 96 -4.21 5.08 6.14
C GLU A 96 -4.06 4.33 7.46
N ARG A 97 -4.88 4.67 8.44
CA ARG A 97 -4.85 4.00 9.74
C ARG A 97 -5.29 2.55 9.63
N ILE A 98 -6.35 2.30 8.88
CA ILE A 98 -6.86 0.94 8.66
C ILE A 98 -5.79 0.09 7.97
N GLY A 99 -5.16 0.63 6.93
CA GLY A 99 -4.10 -0.05 6.23
C GLY A 99 -2.92 -0.35 7.12
N ALA A 100 -2.49 0.62 7.93
CA ALA A 100 -1.37 0.43 8.85
C ALA A 100 -1.67 -0.66 9.89
N ASP A 101 -2.89 -0.68 10.44
CA ASP A 101 -3.29 -1.70 11.40
C ASP A 101 -3.31 -3.09 10.76
N MET A 102 -3.77 -3.19 9.52
CA MET A 102 -3.76 -4.44 8.77
C MET A 102 -2.33 -4.94 8.53
N LEU A 103 -1.43 -4.05 8.15
CA LEU A 103 -0.02 -4.38 7.94
C LEU A 103 0.64 -4.83 9.25
N LEU A 104 0.35 -4.13 10.34
CA LEU A 104 0.88 -4.49 11.66
C LEU A 104 0.45 -5.90 12.06
N GLN A 105 -0.81 -6.24 11.89
CA GLN A 105 -1.33 -7.57 12.21
C GLN A 105 -0.73 -8.65 11.31
N ALA A 106 -0.37 -8.31 10.08
CA ALA A 106 0.26 -9.23 9.14
C ALA A 106 1.76 -9.42 9.39
N GLY A 107 2.34 -8.72 10.37
CA GLY A 107 3.75 -8.84 10.69
C GLY A 107 4.69 -8.04 9.80
N VAL A 108 4.17 -7.03 9.12
CA VAL A 108 4.97 -6.13 8.28
C VAL A 108 5.87 -5.26 9.18
N SER A 109 7.03 -4.85 8.67
CA SER A 109 8.00 -4.11 9.46
C SER A 109 7.42 -2.82 10.03
N LYS A 110 7.88 -2.45 11.22
CA LYS A 110 7.42 -1.23 11.90
C LYS A 110 7.65 0.01 11.04
N ARG A 111 8.77 0.08 10.33
CA ARG A 111 9.10 1.23 9.46
C ARG A 111 8.04 1.42 8.38
N THR A 112 7.67 0.33 7.70
CA THR A 112 6.63 0.36 6.67
C THR A 112 5.28 0.77 7.28
N VAL A 113 4.91 0.18 8.42
CA VAL A 113 3.66 0.49 9.12
C VAL A 113 3.60 1.97 9.50
N ASP A 114 4.67 2.50 10.09
CA ASP A 114 4.71 3.91 10.52
C ASP A 114 4.59 4.88 9.35
N LEU A 115 5.21 4.58 8.22
CA LEU A 115 5.09 5.40 7.02
C LEU A 115 3.68 5.37 6.44
N VAL A 116 3.04 4.20 6.38
CA VAL A 116 1.66 4.07 5.90
C VAL A 116 0.69 4.79 6.83
N ARG A 117 0.91 4.69 8.15
CA ARG A 117 0.07 5.36 9.15
C ARG A 117 0.20 6.88 9.13
N GLY A 118 1.33 7.39 8.65
CA GLY A 118 1.65 8.80 8.76
C GLY A 118 2.14 9.17 10.16
N ALA A 119 2.73 8.22 10.88
CA ALA A 119 3.19 8.40 12.25
C ALA A 119 4.57 9.06 12.34
N THR A 120 5.24 9.25 11.23
CA THR A 120 6.56 9.86 11.18
C THR A 120 6.54 11.06 10.21
N ASP A 121 7.43 12.01 10.42
CA ASP A 121 7.54 13.21 9.60
C ASP A 121 8.98 13.45 9.12
N ASP A 122 9.71 12.37 8.86
CA ASP A 122 11.06 12.44 8.32
C ASP A 122 11.02 12.68 6.80
N ASP A 123 12.21 12.73 6.18
CA ASP A 123 12.33 12.99 4.74
C ASP A 123 11.59 11.96 3.90
N ALA A 124 11.66 10.68 4.27
CA ALA A 124 10.95 9.62 3.55
C ALA A 124 9.44 9.84 3.58
N ALA A 125 8.90 10.21 4.75
CA ALA A 125 7.47 10.49 4.89
C ALA A 125 7.04 11.67 4.03
N ARG A 126 7.83 12.74 4.03
CA ARG A 126 7.55 13.93 3.22
C ARG A 126 7.61 13.63 1.73
N GLN A 127 8.62 12.86 1.31
CA GLN A 127 8.77 12.48 -0.10
C GLN A 127 7.65 11.53 -0.54
N LEU A 128 7.19 10.65 0.36
CA LEU A 128 6.06 9.77 0.05
C LEU A 128 4.77 10.57 -0.17
N ARG A 129 4.50 11.53 0.70
CA ARG A 129 3.33 12.41 0.53
C ARG A 129 3.40 13.19 -0.78
N ALA A 130 4.56 13.73 -1.11
CA ALA A 130 4.75 14.45 -2.37
C ALA A 130 4.51 13.53 -3.56
N ALA A 131 5.04 12.31 -3.53
CA ALA A 131 4.86 11.34 -4.60
C ALA A 131 3.39 10.96 -4.78
N ASP A 132 2.65 10.81 -3.67
CA ASP A 132 1.22 10.52 -3.70
C ASP A 132 0.42 11.70 -4.31
N ASP A 133 0.87 12.93 -4.06
CA ASP A 133 0.23 14.13 -4.63
C ASP A 133 0.61 14.38 -6.10
N GLY A 134 1.45 13.55 -6.68
CA GLY A 134 1.85 13.66 -8.08
C GLY A 134 3.16 14.38 -8.32
N ASP A 135 3.89 14.70 -7.27
CA ASP A 135 5.20 15.35 -7.36
C ASP A 135 6.33 14.29 -7.34
#